data_bcdedfdf50bf1ab890f9677debe030a8
#
_entry.id   bcdedfdf50bf1ab890f9677debe030a8
#
_cell.length_a   1.000
_cell.length_b   1.000
_cell.length_c   1.000
_cell.angle_alpha   90.00
_cell.angle_beta   90.00
_cell.angle_gamma   90.00
#
_symmetry.space_group_name_H-M   'P 1'
#
loop_
_entity.id
_entity.type
_entity.pdbx_description
1 polymer ?
#
loop_
_entity_poly.entity_id
_entity_poly.type
_entity_poly.pdbx_seq_one_letter_code
_entity_poly.pdbx_strand_id
1 'polypeptide(L)'
;MRKPKFAATLLILLITAIPLQAQDAGAAPVRSAAPTIDIRQMFVDGGAIGYIIVALSLVMLALIFEHMLTIRRQTLMPQGLADEIQRLVQQGQLKLAEERCIASSSFLGYLLAAGIKELELGYAAVEKAMEDAAAQQAARLMRKIEYLSMISTIAPMLGLMGTVWGMILAFMEFERKANPQVSELAPGIYKALVTTLFGLIVAIPAIAAFGFFRNRIDELVAQTALTAEQVFADFKRSMSLKRRDERRQAQTAEAGIPPVAPVVRREIRG
;
A
#
# COMPACT_ATOMS: atom_id res chain seq x y z
N MET A 1 15.46 -7.04 -10.99
CA MET A 1 14.24 -7.87 -10.86
C MET A 1 14.48 -8.96 -9.80
N ARG A 2 14.29 -8.65 -8.51
CA ARG A 2 14.35 -9.66 -7.43
C ARG A 2 12.93 -9.93 -6.96
N LYS A 3 12.49 -11.17 -7.20
CA LYS A 3 11.13 -11.68 -6.91
C LYS A 3 10.85 -11.65 -5.40
N PRO A 4 9.60 -11.38 -4.96
CA PRO A 4 9.23 -11.29 -3.53
C PRO A 4 9.06 -12.68 -2.88
N LYS A 5 10.06 -13.56 -3.06
CA LYS A 5 10.08 -14.87 -2.39
C LYS A 5 10.59 -14.80 -0.96
N PHE A 6 11.24 -13.69 -0.56
CA PHE A 6 11.84 -13.54 0.76
C PHE A 6 10.83 -13.32 1.90
N ALA A 7 9.72 -12.63 1.65
CA ALA A 7 8.72 -12.36 2.69
C ALA A 7 7.92 -13.61 3.07
N ALA A 8 7.59 -14.45 2.09
CA ALA A 8 6.87 -15.71 2.34
C ALA A 8 7.76 -16.74 3.05
N THR A 9 9.05 -16.80 2.70
CA THR A 9 10.02 -17.72 3.34
C THR A 9 10.31 -17.30 4.78
N LEU A 10 10.39 -16.00 5.07
CA LEU A 10 10.60 -15.49 6.42
C LEU A 10 9.41 -15.77 7.35
N LEU A 11 8.20 -15.67 6.83
CA LEU A 11 6.97 -15.98 7.58
C LEU A 11 6.87 -17.48 7.92
N ILE A 12 7.25 -18.35 6.99
CA ILE A 12 7.28 -19.81 7.20
C ILE A 12 8.40 -20.19 8.17
N LEU A 13 9.57 -19.53 8.11
CA LEU A 13 10.70 -19.79 9.00
C LEU A 13 10.44 -19.33 10.44
N LEU A 14 9.65 -18.27 10.63
CA LEU A 14 9.27 -17.78 11.96
C LEU A 14 8.26 -18.72 12.66
N ILE A 15 7.48 -19.47 11.91
CA ILE A 15 6.50 -20.44 12.45
C ILE A 15 7.17 -21.77 12.81
N THR A 16 8.32 -22.11 12.19
CA THR A 16 8.99 -23.40 12.38
C THR A 16 10.17 -23.37 13.38
N ALA A 17 10.56 -22.21 13.92
CA ALA A 17 11.78 -22.04 14.71
C ALA A 17 11.55 -21.86 16.21
N ILE A 18 10.58 -22.59 16.81
CA ILE A 18 10.53 -22.73 18.28
C ILE A 18 10.77 -24.18 18.66
N PRO A 19 12.00 -24.63 18.89
CA PRO A 19 12.22 -25.86 19.63
C PRO A 19 12.04 -25.51 21.12
N LEU A 20 10.89 -25.88 21.68
CA LEU A 20 10.66 -25.89 23.11
C LEU A 20 11.48 -27.05 23.72
N GLN A 21 12.71 -26.78 24.16
CA GLN A 21 13.47 -27.70 24.99
C GLN A 21 12.85 -27.67 26.40
N ALA A 22 12.00 -28.62 26.68
CA ALA A 22 11.57 -28.93 28.05
C ALA A 22 12.74 -29.66 28.74
N GLN A 23 13.30 -29.02 29.76
CA GLN A 23 14.22 -29.69 30.71
C GLN A 23 13.41 -30.69 31.56
N ASP A 24 13.79 -31.95 31.48
CA ASP A 24 13.36 -33.01 32.37
C ASP A 24 13.78 -32.70 33.81
N ALA A 25 12.86 -32.25 34.64
CA ALA A 25 12.93 -32.33 36.10
C ALA A 25 12.03 -33.48 36.52
N GLY A 26 12.67 -34.54 37.04
CA GLY A 26 12.03 -35.79 37.45
C GLY A 26 10.86 -35.58 38.39
N ALA A 27 9.66 -35.87 37.93
CA ALA A 27 8.46 -36.08 38.71
C ALA A 27 7.71 -37.28 38.14
N ALA A 28 7.16 -38.12 39.02
CA ALA A 28 6.45 -39.36 38.76
C ALA A 28 5.47 -39.30 37.61
N PRO A 29 5.15 -40.42 36.90
CA PRO A 29 4.34 -40.37 35.69
C PRO A 29 2.87 -40.11 36.04
N VAL A 30 2.47 -38.87 36.07
CA VAL A 30 1.08 -38.50 35.86
C VAL A 30 0.83 -38.74 34.37
N ARG A 31 0.10 -39.80 34.04
CA ARG A 31 -0.49 -40.01 32.72
C ARG A 31 -1.48 -38.86 32.43
N SER A 32 -0.97 -37.68 32.17
CA SER A 32 -1.74 -36.64 31.51
C SER A 32 -1.71 -36.98 30.03
N ALA A 33 -2.84 -37.39 29.45
CA ALA A 33 -3.03 -37.33 28.02
C ALA A 33 -2.56 -35.93 27.59
N ALA A 34 -1.64 -35.87 26.60
CA ALA A 34 -1.19 -34.59 26.08
C ALA A 34 -2.42 -33.73 25.75
N PRO A 35 -2.46 -32.47 26.21
CA PRO A 35 -3.62 -31.63 25.97
C PRO A 35 -3.76 -31.49 24.45
N THR A 36 -4.76 -32.19 23.90
CA THR A 36 -5.15 -32.00 22.51
C THR A 36 -5.73 -30.61 22.40
N ILE A 37 -5.00 -29.72 21.75
CA ILE A 37 -5.48 -28.36 21.48
C ILE A 37 -6.64 -28.48 20.49
N ASP A 38 -7.85 -28.48 20.99
CA ASP A 38 -9.05 -28.49 20.16
C ASP A 38 -9.35 -27.06 19.72
N ILE A 39 -8.96 -26.75 18.49
CA ILE A 39 -9.14 -25.42 17.88
C ILE A 39 -10.61 -24.98 17.95
N ARG A 40 -11.54 -25.91 17.76
CA ARG A 40 -12.97 -25.60 17.81
C ARG A 40 -13.39 -25.15 19.23
N GLN A 41 -12.82 -25.78 20.24
CA GLN A 41 -13.09 -25.45 21.64
C GLN A 41 -12.51 -24.07 22.01
N MET A 42 -11.32 -23.72 21.44
CA MET A 42 -10.73 -22.37 21.58
C MET A 42 -11.63 -21.27 21.02
N PHE A 43 -12.33 -21.50 19.90
CA PHE A 43 -13.28 -20.53 19.36
C PHE A 43 -14.49 -20.33 20.28
N VAL A 44 -15.01 -21.40 20.88
CA VAL A 44 -16.13 -21.31 21.82
C VAL A 44 -15.69 -20.63 23.12
N ASP A 45 -14.50 -20.95 23.61
CA ASP A 45 -13.92 -20.39 24.83
C ASP A 45 -13.61 -18.90 24.75
N GLY A 46 -13.36 -18.37 23.52
CA GLY A 46 -13.15 -16.94 23.27
C GLY A 46 -14.37 -16.05 23.58
N GLY A 47 -15.57 -16.64 23.76
CA GLY A 47 -16.80 -15.92 24.08
C GLY A 47 -17.15 -14.83 23.05
N ALA A 48 -17.92 -13.83 23.45
CA ALA A 48 -18.37 -12.73 22.56
C ALA A 48 -17.19 -11.96 21.92
N ILE A 49 -16.12 -11.74 22.67
CA ILE A 49 -14.93 -11.03 22.17
C ILE A 49 -14.19 -11.87 21.12
N GLY A 50 -14.10 -13.18 21.30
CA GLY A 50 -13.55 -14.10 20.32
C GLY A 50 -14.28 -14.04 18.98
N TYR A 51 -15.62 -13.99 18.99
CA TYR A 51 -16.39 -13.85 17.75
C TYR A 51 -16.15 -12.52 17.03
N ILE A 52 -15.99 -11.42 17.78
CA ILE A 52 -15.65 -10.10 17.19
C ILE A 52 -14.26 -10.16 16.52
N ILE A 53 -13.27 -10.80 17.16
CA ILE A 53 -11.92 -10.94 16.57
C ILE A 53 -11.97 -11.81 15.31
N VAL A 54 -12.78 -12.88 15.30
CA VAL A 54 -12.96 -13.71 14.09
C VAL A 54 -13.61 -12.92 12.95
N ALA A 55 -14.66 -12.15 13.24
CA ALA A 55 -15.27 -11.26 12.24
C ALA A 55 -14.26 -10.25 11.69
N LEU A 56 -13.43 -9.66 12.55
CA LEU A 56 -12.36 -8.74 12.16
C LEU A 56 -11.31 -9.43 11.28
N SER A 57 -10.99 -10.70 11.55
CA SER A 57 -10.09 -11.52 10.73
C SER A 57 -10.64 -11.74 9.32
N LEU A 58 -11.93 -12.00 9.18
CA LEU A 58 -12.57 -12.14 7.87
C LEU A 58 -12.53 -10.83 7.07
N VAL A 59 -12.82 -9.71 7.74
CA VAL A 59 -12.71 -8.38 7.12
C VAL A 59 -11.27 -8.10 6.67
N MET A 60 -10.28 -8.40 7.51
CA MET A 60 -8.86 -8.27 7.17
C MET A 60 -8.49 -9.07 5.91
N LEU A 61 -8.89 -10.34 5.86
CA LEU A 61 -8.61 -11.19 4.69
C LEU A 61 -9.27 -10.67 3.42
N ALA A 62 -10.52 -10.20 3.52
CA ALA A 62 -11.23 -9.59 2.40
C ALA A 62 -10.51 -8.34 1.88
N LEU A 63 -10.05 -7.45 2.79
CA LEU A 63 -9.29 -6.26 2.44
C LEU A 63 -7.95 -6.59 1.81
N ILE A 64 -7.22 -7.57 2.35
CA ILE A 64 -5.94 -8.01 1.75
C ILE A 64 -6.17 -8.50 0.32
N PHE A 65 -7.20 -9.30 0.09
CA PHE A 65 -7.52 -9.81 -1.24
C PHE A 65 -7.94 -8.70 -2.21
N GLU A 66 -8.80 -7.77 -1.78
CA GLU A 66 -9.20 -6.61 -2.57
C GLU A 66 -7.99 -5.75 -2.95
N HIS A 67 -7.11 -5.45 -2.01
CA HIS A 67 -5.93 -4.62 -2.26
C HIS A 67 -4.91 -5.33 -3.15
N MET A 68 -4.77 -6.66 -3.04
CA MET A 68 -3.93 -7.45 -3.94
C MET A 68 -4.40 -7.38 -5.39
N LEU A 69 -5.72 -7.28 -5.63
CA LEU A 69 -6.29 -7.13 -6.96
C LEU A 69 -6.19 -5.69 -7.48
N THR A 70 -6.39 -4.71 -6.62
CA THR A 70 -6.48 -3.28 -6.99
C THR A 70 -5.09 -2.63 -7.15
N ILE A 71 -4.14 -2.94 -6.25
CA ILE A 71 -2.80 -2.34 -6.24
C ILE A 71 -1.86 -3.15 -7.14
N ARG A 72 -2.21 -3.27 -8.42
CA ARG A 72 -1.38 -3.94 -9.43
C ARG A 72 -0.85 -2.93 -10.43
N ARG A 73 0.37 -3.18 -10.93
CA ARG A 73 1.00 -2.35 -11.96
C ARG A 73 0.10 -2.15 -13.19
N GLN A 74 -0.55 -3.20 -13.64
CA GLN A 74 -1.42 -3.16 -14.82
C GLN A 74 -2.65 -2.25 -14.64
N THR A 75 -3.17 -2.15 -13.41
CA THR A 75 -4.31 -1.29 -13.09
C THR A 75 -3.92 0.18 -12.98
N LEU A 76 -2.74 0.46 -12.40
CA LEU A 76 -2.27 1.84 -12.23
C LEU A 76 -1.58 2.39 -13.47
N MET A 77 -0.85 1.53 -14.19
CA MET A 77 -0.07 1.88 -15.39
C MET A 77 -0.41 0.90 -16.51
N PRO A 78 -1.49 1.12 -17.28
CA PRO A 78 -1.80 0.30 -18.46
C PRO A 78 -0.66 0.37 -19.49
N GLN A 79 -0.29 -0.81 -20.03
CA GLN A 79 0.76 -0.87 -21.05
C GLN A 79 0.31 -0.16 -22.33
N GLY A 80 1.20 0.64 -22.92
CA GLY A 80 0.94 1.35 -24.18
C GLY A 80 0.22 2.69 -24.04
N LEU A 81 -0.41 3.00 -22.90
CA LEU A 81 -1.09 4.28 -22.71
C LEU A 81 -0.11 5.45 -22.84
N ALA A 82 1.07 5.36 -22.21
CA ALA A 82 2.09 6.41 -22.30
C ALA A 82 2.51 6.70 -23.74
N ASP A 83 2.78 5.64 -24.52
CA ASP A 83 3.21 5.77 -25.92
C ASP A 83 2.09 6.33 -26.81
N GLU A 84 0.85 5.91 -26.57
CA GLU A 84 -0.32 6.43 -27.29
C GLU A 84 -0.49 7.93 -27.02
N ILE A 85 -0.48 8.34 -25.75
CA ILE A 85 -0.64 9.74 -25.38
C ILE A 85 0.52 10.60 -25.85
N GLN A 86 1.76 10.11 -25.78
CA GLN A 86 2.93 10.82 -26.32
C GLN A 86 2.75 11.12 -27.81
N ARG A 87 2.30 10.16 -28.61
CA ARG A 87 2.02 10.35 -30.05
C ARG A 87 0.94 11.40 -30.28
N LEU A 88 -0.18 11.33 -29.53
CA LEU A 88 -1.27 12.28 -29.69
C LEU A 88 -0.86 13.71 -29.32
N VAL A 89 -0.06 13.88 -28.27
CA VAL A 89 0.49 15.18 -27.87
C VAL A 89 1.45 15.72 -28.95
N GLN A 90 2.31 14.90 -29.53
CA GLN A 90 3.21 15.29 -30.63
C GLN A 90 2.43 15.67 -31.90
N GLN A 91 1.28 15.06 -32.16
CA GLN A 91 0.38 15.40 -33.28
C GLN A 91 -0.49 16.62 -33.01
N GLY A 92 -0.45 17.20 -31.81
CA GLY A 92 -1.28 18.34 -31.42
C GLY A 92 -2.75 17.98 -31.15
N GLN A 93 -3.08 16.68 -31.04
CA GLN A 93 -4.45 16.18 -30.81
C GLN A 93 -4.77 16.14 -29.30
N LEU A 94 -4.68 17.30 -28.62
CA LEU A 94 -4.76 17.39 -27.16
C LEU A 94 -6.12 16.93 -26.62
N LYS A 95 -7.23 17.25 -27.28
CA LYS A 95 -8.58 16.82 -26.86
C LYS A 95 -8.71 15.31 -26.88
N LEU A 96 -8.25 14.66 -27.94
CA LEU A 96 -8.29 13.21 -28.05
C LEU A 96 -7.38 12.54 -27.02
N ALA A 97 -6.21 13.12 -26.74
CA ALA A 97 -5.29 12.65 -25.71
C ALA A 97 -5.95 12.72 -24.32
N GLU A 98 -6.62 13.83 -23.99
CA GLU A 98 -7.34 14.00 -22.73
C GLU A 98 -8.48 12.97 -22.59
N GLU A 99 -9.32 12.79 -23.62
CA GLU A 99 -10.39 11.80 -23.62
C GLU A 99 -9.87 10.38 -23.39
N ARG A 100 -8.76 10.00 -24.03
CA ARG A 100 -8.11 8.69 -23.82
C ARG A 100 -7.58 8.53 -22.41
N CYS A 101 -6.99 9.56 -21.83
CA CYS A 101 -6.53 9.53 -20.45
C CYS A 101 -7.69 9.31 -19.47
N ILE A 102 -8.79 10.03 -19.64
CA ILE A 102 -9.99 9.91 -18.79
C ILE A 102 -10.64 8.53 -18.96
N ALA A 103 -10.75 8.02 -20.18
CA ALA A 103 -11.32 6.71 -20.47
C ALA A 103 -10.55 5.55 -19.83
N SER A 104 -9.21 5.68 -19.67
CA SER A 104 -8.38 4.64 -19.07
C SER A 104 -8.65 4.42 -17.56
N SER A 105 -9.24 5.43 -16.87
CA SER A 105 -9.51 5.41 -15.43
C SER A 105 -8.33 4.94 -14.56
N SER A 106 -7.10 5.10 -15.05
CA SER A 106 -5.86 4.64 -14.42
C SER A 106 -5.16 5.78 -13.69
N PHE A 107 -4.24 5.44 -12.78
CA PHE A 107 -3.40 6.43 -12.10
C PHE A 107 -2.58 7.25 -13.12
N LEU A 108 -1.94 6.58 -14.08
CA LEU A 108 -1.19 7.24 -15.15
C LEU A 108 -2.07 8.16 -16.00
N GLY A 109 -3.27 7.69 -16.39
CA GLY A 109 -4.21 8.50 -17.16
C GLY A 109 -4.62 9.77 -16.43
N TYR A 110 -4.82 9.69 -15.12
CA TYR A 110 -5.16 10.86 -14.30
C TYR A 110 -4.02 11.90 -14.28
N LEU A 111 -2.77 11.46 -14.14
CA LEU A 111 -1.60 12.34 -14.18
C LEU A 111 -1.45 13.01 -15.55
N LEU A 112 -1.53 12.21 -16.61
CA LEU A 112 -1.39 12.73 -17.98
C LEU A 112 -2.50 13.71 -18.33
N ALA A 113 -3.76 13.43 -17.94
CA ALA A 113 -4.87 14.35 -18.15
C ALA A 113 -4.65 15.69 -17.43
N ALA A 114 -4.15 15.67 -16.19
CA ALA A 114 -3.80 16.89 -15.45
C ALA A 114 -2.71 17.69 -16.16
N GLY A 115 -1.66 17.03 -16.66
CA GLY A 115 -0.58 17.67 -17.42
C GLY A 115 -1.05 18.25 -18.77
N ILE A 116 -1.91 17.53 -19.50
CA ILE A 116 -2.43 17.97 -20.80
C ILE A 116 -3.21 19.29 -20.68
N LYS A 117 -4.00 19.45 -19.63
CA LYS A 117 -4.79 20.65 -19.38
C LYS A 117 -3.96 21.91 -19.21
N GLU A 118 -2.76 21.77 -18.69
CA GLU A 118 -1.85 22.89 -18.39
C GLU A 118 -0.80 23.12 -19.48
N LEU A 119 -0.85 22.40 -20.61
CA LEU A 119 0.15 22.52 -21.69
C LEU A 119 0.26 23.94 -22.24
N GLU A 120 -0.84 24.67 -22.33
CA GLU A 120 -0.84 26.05 -22.86
C GLU A 120 -0.13 27.05 -21.93
N LEU A 121 -0.10 26.78 -20.61
CA LEU A 121 0.56 27.60 -19.62
C LEU A 121 2.07 27.33 -19.51
N GLY A 122 2.54 26.28 -20.19
CA GLY A 122 3.94 25.91 -20.27
C GLY A 122 4.35 24.79 -19.34
N TYR A 123 5.60 24.30 -19.53
CA TYR A 123 6.07 23.07 -18.86
C TYR A 123 6.04 23.13 -17.32
N ALA A 124 6.34 24.28 -16.72
CA ALA A 124 6.30 24.41 -15.25
C ALA A 124 4.89 24.22 -14.68
N ALA A 125 3.85 24.66 -15.40
CA ALA A 125 2.47 24.42 -15.02
C ALA A 125 2.10 22.93 -15.18
N VAL A 126 2.54 22.29 -16.27
CA VAL A 126 2.36 20.83 -16.50
C VAL A 126 2.99 20.03 -15.37
N GLU A 127 4.25 20.30 -15.04
CA GLU A 127 4.98 19.61 -13.96
C GLU A 127 4.26 19.75 -12.62
N LYS A 128 3.85 20.97 -12.27
CA LYS A 128 3.12 21.24 -11.04
C LYS A 128 1.76 20.54 -11.00
N ALA A 129 0.99 20.57 -12.08
CA ALA A 129 -0.29 19.89 -12.17
C ALA A 129 -0.15 18.36 -12.02
N MET A 130 0.90 17.78 -12.62
CA MET A 130 1.19 16.34 -12.47
C MET A 130 1.59 15.98 -11.03
N GLU A 131 2.43 16.79 -10.37
CA GLU A 131 2.80 16.60 -8.97
C GLU A 131 1.57 16.62 -8.05
N ASP A 132 0.71 17.63 -8.19
CA ASP A 132 -0.50 17.77 -7.39
C ASP A 132 -1.47 16.62 -7.64
N ALA A 133 -1.62 16.20 -8.90
CA ALA A 133 -2.42 15.02 -9.27
C ALA A 133 -1.84 13.72 -8.69
N ALA A 134 -0.51 13.55 -8.73
CA ALA A 134 0.16 12.39 -8.15
C ALA A 134 -0.05 12.33 -6.63
N ALA A 135 0.15 13.44 -5.93
CA ALA A 135 -0.08 13.53 -4.48
C ALA A 135 -1.54 13.22 -4.10
N GLN A 136 -2.50 13.74 -4.85
CA GLN A 136 -3.91 13.49 -4.63
C GLN A 136 -4.29 12.01 -4.81
N GLN A 137 -3.80 11.37 -5.87
CA GLN A 137 -4.08 9.96 -6.15
C GLN A 137 -3.34 9.03 -5.17
N ALA A 138 -2.08 9.35 -4.82
CA ALA A 138 -1.35 8.63 -3.78
C ALA A 138 -2.10 8.66 -2.44
N ALA A 139 -2.60 9.83 -2.02
CA ALA A 139 -3.39 9.97 -0.81
C ALA A 139 -4.70 9.15 -0.86
N ARG A 140 -5.33 9.01 -2.03
CA ARG A 140 -6.51 8.15 -2.19
C ARG A 140 -6.18 6.67 -2.01
N LEU A 141 -5.05 6.21 -2.55
CA LEU A 141 -4.60 4.83 -2.40
C LEU A 141 -4.20 4.53 -0.95
N MET A 142 -3.49 5.47 -0.29
CA MET A 142 -3.09 5.34 1.11
C MET A 142 -4.30 5.23 2.05
N ARG A 143 -5.34 6.04 1.85
CA ARG A 143 -6.58 5.94 2.64
C ARG A 143 -7.26 4.58 2.53
N LYS A 144 -7.15 3.89 1.40
CA LYS A 144 -7.74 2.55 1.25
C LYS A 144 -7.04 1.51 2.12
N ILE A 145 -5.71 1.57 2.21
CA ILE A 145 -4.95 0.61 3.02
C ILE A 145 -4.95 0.96 4.53
N GLU A 146 -5.37 2.17 4.91
CA GLU A 146 -5.44 2.63 6.29
C GLU A 146 -6.30 1.72 7.18
N TYR A 147 -7.35 1.12 6.61
CA TYR A 147 -8.19 0.14 7.33
C TYR A 147 -7.40 -1.06 7.82
N LEU A 148 -6.36 -1.53 7.10
CA LEU A 148 -5.49 -2.60 7.59
C LEU A 148 -4.66 -2.14 8.80
N SER A 149 -4.19 -0.90 8.80
CA SER A 149 -3.51 -0.29 9.94
C SER A 149 -4.42 -0.21 11.17
N MET A 150 -5.67 0.21 10.98
CA MET A 150 -6.66 0.25 12.06
C MET A 150 -6.92 -1.15 12.64
N ILE A 151 -7.08 -2.17 11.80
CA ILE A 151 -7.27 -3.55 12.25
C ILE A 151 -6.06 -4.04 13.05
N SER A 152 -4.83 -3.75 12.60
CA SER A 152 -3.61 -4.15 13.29
C SER A 152 -3.48 -3.56 14.69
N THR A 153 -4.08 -2.39 14.93
CA THR A 153 -4.09 -1.71 16.23
C THR A 153 -5.26 -2.18 17.10
N ILE A 154 -6.45 -2.34 16.53
CA ILE A 154 -7.66 -2.69 17.26
C ILE A 154 -7.64 -4.16 17.69
N ALA A 155 -7.12 -5.07 16.87
CA ALA A 155 -7.15 -6.50 17.18
C ALA A 155 -6.42 -6.87 18.50
N PRO A 156 -5.20 -6.38 18.80
CA PRO A 156 -4.56 -6.63 20.07
C PRO A 156 -5.31 -5.99 21.26
N MET A 157 -5.91 -4.80 21.05
CA MET A 157 -6.70 -4.15 22.09
C MET A 157 -7.96 -4.96 22.46
N LEU A 158 -8.61 -5.54 21.44
CA LEU A 158 -9.72 -6.47 21.68
C LEU A 158 -9.26 -7.74 22.41
N GLY A 159 -8.08 -8.25 22.04
CA GLY A 159 -7.47 -9.38 22.77
C GLY A 159 -7.22 -9.05 24.24
N LEU A 160 -6.64 -7.88 24.53
CA LEU A 160 -6.43 -7.40 25.89
C LEU A 160 -7.76 -7.19 26.64
N MET A 161 -8.76 -6.60 25.99
CA MET A 161 -10.09 -6.48 26.56
C MET A 161 -10.68 -7.85 26.95
N GLY A 162 -10.42 -8.88 26.13
CA GLY A 162 -10.80 -10.25 26.41
C GLY A 162 -10.14 -10.82 27.66
N THR A 163 -8.86 -10.50 27.91
CA THR A 163 -8.19 -10.94 29.15
C THR A 163 -8.79 -10.27 30.37
N VAL A 164 -9.01 -8.99 30.34
CA VAL A 164 -9.62 -8.25 31.46
C VAL A 164 -11.01 -8.79 31.76
N TRP A 165 -11.83 -8.98 30.74
CA TRP A 165 -13.17 -9.52 30.87
C TRP A 165 -13.16 -10.95 31.41
N GLY A 166 -12.31 -11.81 30.88
CA GLY A 166 -12.16 -13.20 31.33
C GLY A 166 -11.72 -13.30 32.79
N MET A 167 -10.81 -12.44 33.21
CA MET A 167 -10.38 -12.39 34.62
C MET A 167 -11.48 -11.87 35.54
N ILE A 168 -12.24 -10.88 35.16
CA ILE A 168 -13.39 -10.38 35.93
C ILE A 168 -14.39 -11.54 36.19
N LEU A 169 -14.74 -12.27 35.13
CA LEU A 169 -15.68 -13.40 35.27
C LEU A 169 -15.10 -14.49 36.16
N ALA A 170 -13.82 -14.80 36.05
CA ALA A 170 -13.17 -15.81 36.89
C ALA A 170 -13.22 -15.43 38.39
N PHE A 171 -12.91 -14.17 38.70
CA PHE A 171 -12.99 -13.71 40.10
C PHE A 171 -14.40 -13.60 40.62
N MET A 172 -15.39 -13.23 39.82
CA MET A 172 -16.81 -13.22 40.22
C MET A 172 -17.30 -14.63 40.53
N GLU A 173 -16.85 -15.63 39.78
CA GLU A 173 -17.21 -17.04 40.06
C GLU A 173 -16.50 -17.55 41.29
N PHE A 174 -15.26 -17.19 41.52
CA PHE A 174 -14.50 -17.51 42.73
C PHE A 174 -15.13 -16.94 44.00
N GLU A 175 -15.55 -15.66 43.95
CA GLU A 175 -16.20 -14.99 45.09
C GLU A 175 -17.53 -15.64 45.51
N ARG A 176 -18.29 -16.20 44.58
CA ARG A 176 -19.61 -16.83 44.86
C ARG A 176 -19.52 -18.13 45.62
N LYS A 177 -18.35 -18.75 45.75
CA LYS A 177 -18.17 -20.06 46.39
C LYS A 177 -17.76 -19.89 47.86
N ALA A 178 -18.37 -20.69 48.72
CA ALA A 178 -18.08 -20.67 50.15
C ALA A 178 -16.68 -21.23 50.52
N ASN A 179 -16.12 -22.11 49.67
CA ASN A 179 -14.77 -22.67 49.82
C ASN A 179 -14.07 -22.76 48.46
N PRO A 180 -13.62 -21.61 47.91
CA PRO A 180 -13.08 -21.53 46.56
C PRO A 180 -11.70 -22.20 46.48
N GLN A 181 -11.48 -22.98 45.41
CA GLN A 181 -10.17 -23.57 45.07
C GLN A 181 -9.49 -22.79 43.95
N VAL A 182 -8.18 -22.63 44.05
CA VAL A 182 -7.38 -21.90 43.04
C VAL A 182 -7.48 -22.53 41.63
N SER A 183 -7.72 -23.84 41.56
CA SER A 183 -7.95 -24.56 40.31
C SER A 183 -9.19 -24.10 39.55
N GLU A 184 -10.13 -23.44 40.20
CA GLU A 184 -11.37 -22.92 39.58
C GLU A 184 -11.15 -21.63 38.81
N LEU A 185 -10.04 -20.93 39.06
CA LEU A 185 -9.62 -19.78 38.28
C LEU A 185 -9.01 -20.16 36.91
N ALA A 186 -8.48 -21.39 36.80
CA ALA A 186 -7.76 -21.85 35.61
C ALA A 186 -8.56 -21.71 34.29
N PRO A 187 -9.87 -22.07 34.22
CA PRO A 187 -10.67 -21.91 32.99
C PRO A 187 -10.83 -20.45 32.57
N GLY A 188 -11.00 -19.52 33.51
CA GLY A 188 -11.12 -18.09 33.22
C GLY A 188 -9.79 -17.49 32.70
N ILE A 189 -8.68 -17.89 33.34
CA ILE A 189 -7.35 -17.49 32.91
C ILE A 189 -7.05 -18.04 31.49
N TYR A 190 -7.38 -19.31 31.25
CA TYR A 190 -7.20 -19.92 29.92
C TYR A 190 -7.98 -19.16 28.83
N LYS A 191 -9.27 -18.88 29.06
CA LYS A 191 -10.09 -18.09 28.12
C LYS A 191 -9.52 -16.72 27.86
N ALA A 192 -9.03 -16.05 28.89
CA ALA A 192 -8.37 -14.77 28.77
C ALA A 192 -7.13 -14.84 27.85
N LEU A 193 -6.26 -15.82 28.05
CA LEU A 193 -5.05 -16.00 27.24
C LEU A 193 -5.37 -16.32 25.76
N VAL A 194 -6.41 -17.14 25.53
CA VAL A 194 -6.87 -17.49 24.19
C VAL A 194 -7.32 -16.26 23.40
N THR A 195 -8.07 -15.33 24.02
CA THR A 195 -8.53 -14.12 23.33
C THR A 195 -7.35 -13.21 22.92
N THR A 196 -6.33 -13.10 23.77
CA THR A 196 -5.12 -12.34 23.41
C THR A 196 -4.37 -12.99 22.27
N LEU A 197 -4.23 -14.31 22.28
CA LEU A 197 -3.60 -15.05 21.19
C LEU A 197 -4.31 -14.78 19.87
N PHE A 198 -5.65 -14.84 19.84
CA PHE A 198 -6.43 -14.54 18.64
C PHE A 198 -6.23 -13.09 18.17
N GLY A 199 -6.20 -12.12 19.09
CA GLY A 199 -5.92 -10.73 18.77
C GLY A 199 -4.57 -10.55 18.06
N LEU A 200 -3.53 -11.22 18.55
CA LEU A 200 -2.18 -11.17 17.95
C LEU A 200 -2.11 -11.91 16.61
N ILE A 201 -2.77 -13.05 16.46
CA ILE A 201 -2.85 -13.81 15.20
C ILE A 201 -3.46 -12.95 14.08
N VAL A 202 -4.39 -12.06 14.39
CA VAL A 202 -5.00 -11.14 13.43
C VAL A 202 -4.09 -9.92 13.21
N ALA A 203 -3.52 -9.35 14.26
CA ALA A 203 -2.74 -8.12 14.18
C ALA A 203 -1.45 -8.27 13.36
N ILE A 204 -0.72 -9.39 13.54
CA ILE A 204 0.58 -9.58 12.88
C ILE A 204 0.45 -9.63 11.35
N PRO A 205 -0.45 -10.42 10.74
CA PRO A 205 -0.67 -10.37 9.30
C PRO A 205 -1.20 -9.03 8.80
N ALA A 206 -2.06 -8.36 9.60
CA ALA A 206 -2.62 -7.06 9.21
C ALA A 206 -1.54 -5.99 9.07
N ILE A 207 -0.62 -5.85 10.05
CA ILE A 207 0.48 -4.88 9.99
C ILE A 207 1.49 -5.23 8.90
N ALA A 208 1.77 -6.52 8.69
CA ALA A 208 2.65 -6.97 7.62
C ALA A 208 2.06 -6.65 6.23
N ALA A 209 0.77 -6.90 6.03
CA ALA A 209 0.07 -6.58 4.80
C ALA A 209 0.00 -5.06 4.57
N PHE A 210 -0.29 -4.27 5.60
CA PHE A 210 -0.27 -2.81 5.52
C PHE A 210 1.10 -2.30 5.05
N GLY A 211 2.20 -2.72 5.69
CA GLY A 211 3.54 -2.33 5.32
C GLY A 211 3.90 -2.72 3.88
N PHE A 212 3.51 -3.93 3.46
CA PHE A 212 3.71 -4.41 2.09
C PHE A 212 2.98 -3.54 1.06
N PHE A 213 1.68 -3.26 1.26
CA PHE A 213 0.90 -2.45 0.33
C PHE A 213 1.35 -1.01 0.31
N ARG A 214 1.72 -0.42 1.45
CA ARG A 214 2.27 0.92 1.54
C ARG A 214 3.51 1.07 0.67
N ASN A 215 4.51 0.21 0.86
CA ASN A 215 5.73 0.23 0.06
C ASN A 215 5.43 0.02 -1.44
N ARG A 216 4.44 -0.83 -1.74
CA ARG A 216 4.04 -1.09 -3.13
C ARG A 216 3.37 0.12 -3.78
N ILE A 217 2.54 0.87 -3.04
CA ILE A 217 1.94 2.11 -3.52
C ILE A 217 3.04 3.14 -3.78
N ASP A 218 3.96 3.37 -2.83
CA ASP A 218 5.06 4.34 -2.98
C ASP A 218 5.90 4.03 -4.22
N GLU A 219 6.26 2.76 -4.44
CA GLU A 219 6.99 2.32 -5.64
C GLU A 219 6.21 2.63 -6.93
N LEU A 220 4.92 2.26 -6.98
CA LEU A 220 4.09 2.45 -8.17
C LEU A 220 3.82 3.94 -8.46
N VAL A 221 3.62 4.77 -7.44
CA VAL A 221 3.46 6.22 -7.57
C VAL A 221 4.72 6.82 -8.19
N ALA A 222 5.91 6.49 -7.67
CA ALA A 222 7.17 6.99 -8.21
C ALA A 222 7.39 6.56 -9.67
N GLN A 223 7.15 5.28 -10.00
CA GLN A 223 7.27 4.77 -11.36
C GLN A 223 6.30 5.47 -12.32
N THR A 224 5.06 5.72 -11.87
CA THR A 224 4.03 6.37 -12.70
C THR A 224 4.38 7.83 -12.96
N ALA A 225 4.88 8.55 -11.94
CA ALA A 225 5.31 9.95 -12.07
C ALA A 225 6.46 10.06 -13.09
N LEU A 226 7.47 9.20 -13.00
CA LEU A 226 8.57 9.16 -13.97
C LEU A 226 8.07 8.86 -15.39
N THR A 227 7.14 7.93 -15.55
CA THR A 227 6.57 7.60 -16.87
C THR A 227 5.77 8.78 -17.42
N ALA A 228 4.98 9.46 -16.58
CA ALA A 228 4.24 10.66 -17.00
C ALA A 228 5.19 11.80 -17.43
N GLU A 229 6.29 12.02 -16.70
CA GLU A 229 7.31 13.01 -17.07
C GLU A 229 7.94 12.70 -18.43
N GLN A 230 8.22 11.43 -18.73
CA GLN A 230 8.77 11.02 -20.01
C GLN A 230 7.85 11.36 -21.19
N VAL A 231 6.53 11.26 -21.04
CA VAL A 231 5.58 11.62 -22.09
C VAL A 231 5.71 13.09 -22.50
N PHE A 232 6.01 13.98 -21.55
CA PHE A 232 6.17 15.42 -21.80
C PHE A 232 7.62 15.84 -22.02
N ALA A 233 8.59 14.91 -22.05
CA ALA A 233 10.02 15.25 -22.21
C ALA A 233 10.32 15.99 -23.52
N ASP A 234 9.70 15.58 -24.62
CA ASP A 234 9.86 16.25 -25.92
C ASP A 234 9.28 17.65 -25.92
N PHE A 235 8.13 17.85 -25.26
CA PHE A 235 7.53 19.16 -25.05
C PHE A 235 8.43 20.07 -24.22
N LYS A 236 8.99 19.57 -23.12
CA LYS A 236 10.01 20.27 -22.31
C LYS A 236 11.19 20.74 -23.16
N ARG A 237 11.71 19.84 -24.02
CA ARG A 237 12.84 20.12 -24.87
C ARG A 237 12.53 21.20 -25.92
N SER A 238 11.38 21.14 -26.56
CA SER A 238 10.96 22.14 -27.56
C SER A 238 10.79 23.53 -26.95
N MET A 239 10.16 23.62 -25.76
CA MET A 239 10.00 24.86 -25.02
C MET A 239 11.34 25.46 -24.55
N SER A 240 12.27 24.60 -24.13
CA SER A 240 13.61 25.06 -23.72
C SER A 240 14.43 25.65 -24.89
N LEU A 241 14.31 25.06 -26.07
CA LEU A 241 14.94 25.58 -27.29
C LEU A 241 14.33 26.94 -27.69
N LYS A 242 13.00 27.03 -27.70
CA LYS A 242 12.31 28.30 -28.02
C LYS A 242 12.70 29.43 -27.07
N ARG A 243 12.73 29.18 -25.76
CA ARG A 243 13.22 30.18 -24.78
C ARG A 243 14.67 30.59 -24.99
N ARG A 244 15.51 29.65 -25.42
CA ARG A 244 16.92 29.91 -25.70
C ARG A 244 17.10 30.81 -26.94
N ASP A 245 16.30 30.57 -27.97
CA ASP A 245 16.28 31.37 -29.17
C ASP A 245 15.73 32.78 -28.93
N GLU A 246 14.66 32.92 -28.16
CA GLU A 246 14.10 34.19 -27.71
C GLU A 246 15.14 35.01 -26.91
N ARG A 247 15.85 34.38 -25.97
CA ARG A 247 16.94 35.03 -25.21
C ARG A 247 18.10 35.48 -26.13
N ARG A 248 18.48 34.66 -27.11
CA ARG A 248 19.51 35.01 -28.08
C ARG A 248 19.08 36.22 -28.93
N GLN A 249 17.83 36.22 -29.40
CA GLN A 249 17.29 37.34 -30.18
C GLN A 249 17.24 38.64 -29.35
N ALA A 250 16.80 38.55 -28.08
CA ALA A 250 16.81 39.69 -27.18
C ALA A 250 18.23 40.26 -26.96
N GLN A 251 19.22 39.39 -26.71
CA GLN A 251 20.63 39.80 -26.55
C GLN A 251 21.23 40.39 -27.80
N THR A 252 20.89 39.89 -29.01
CA THR A 252 21.35 40.47 -30.27
C THR A 252 20.69 41.81 -30.56
N ALA A 253 19.44 41.98 -30.19
CA ALA A 253 18.72 43.25 -30.28
C ALA A 253 19.30 44.32 -29.35
N GLU A 254 19.62 43.96 -28.08
CA GLU A 254 20.32 44.88 -27.15
C GLU A 254 21.74 45.23 -27.54
N ALA A 255 22.46 44.29 -28.19
CA ALA A 255 23.83 44.53 -28.69
C ALA A 255 23.91 45.32 -30.00
N GLY A 256 22.76 45.72 -30.58
CA GLY A 256 22.72 46.47 -31.85
C GLY A 256 23.27 45.72 -33.06
N ILE A 257 23.40 44.39 -32.97
CA ILE A 257 23.93 43.56 -34.06
C ILE A 257 22.75 43.16 -34.97
N PRO A 258 22.83 43.46 -36.28
CA PRO A 258 21.73 43.10 -37.20
C PRO A 258 21.55 41.58 -37.26
N PRO A 259 20.30 41.09 -37.41
CA PRO A 259 20.01 39.66 -37.44
C PRO A 259 20.79 39.00 -38.60
N VAL A 260 21.58 37.98 -38.27
CA VAL A 260 22.27 37.15 -39.26
C VAL A 260 21.23 36.46 -40.12
N ALA A 261 21.16 36.78 -41.40
CA ALA A 261 20.26 36.17 -42.35
C ALA A 261 20.44 34.63 -42.35
N PRO A 262 19.36 33.84 -42.50
CA PRO A 262 19.47 32.39 -42.54
C PRO A 262 20.37 31.99 -43.71
N VAL A 263 21.44 31.22 -43.45
CA VAL A 263 22.32 30.66 -44.47
C VAL A 263 21.48 29.67 -45.30
N VAL A 264 21.04 30.13 -46.45
CA VAL A 264 20.44 29.29 -47.49
C VAL A 264 21.48 28.28 -47.94
N ARG A 265 21.37 27.05 -47.46
CA ARG A 265 22.19 25.94 -47.96
C ARG A 265 21.90 25.77 -49.44
N ARG A 266 22.75 26.35 -50.33
CA ARG A 266 22.72 26.02 -51.75
C ARG A 266 22.99 24.53 -51.88
N GLU A 267 21.99 23.78 -52.28
CA GLU A 267 22.16 22.43 -52.80
C GLU A 267 23.08 22.55 -54.03
N ILE A 268 24.28 22.02 -53.89
CA ILE A 268 25.17 21.80 -55.02
C ILE A 268 24.61 20.55 -55.71
N ARG A 269 23.82 20.78 -56.78
CA ARG A 269 23.58 19.77 -57.79
C ARG A 269 24.87 19.60 -58.59
N GLY A 270 25.48 18.45 -58.53
CA GLY A 270 26.51 17.90 -59.36
C GLY A 270 26.25 16.43 -59.51
#